data_485b5cd7ed36827b9da322b9381a9f10
#
_entry.id   485b5cd7ed36827b9da322b9381a9f10
#
_cell.length_a   1.000
_cell.length_b   1.000
_cell.length_c   1.000
_cell.angle_alpha   90.00
_cell.angle_beta   90.00
_cell.angle_gamma   90.00
#
_symmetry.space_group_name_H-M   'P 1'
#
loop_
_entity.id
_entity.type
_entity.pdbx_description
1 polymer ?
#
loop_
_entity_poly.entity_id
_entity_poly.type
_entity_poly.pdbx_seq_one_letter_code
_entity_poly.pdbx_strand_id
1 'polypeptide(L)'
;MRQEAYFCTVKELDELGKNNIPRQLISHTHLIYSSPATLAFNSPGAEGFGVKRAGLAVPDSVMLIVSPGCCGRNTSVLSSMRAYQDRFYYLLMDETDIVTGRHLKKIPKAVAEICEGLKKKPSVVMICITCVDALLGTDMERVCHKAEEYAGVPVRPCYMYALTREGRKPPMVHVRQSVYSLLEPKKKKGNVVNLLGYFSPLTDDCELYDLLHGAGVKTIHEISRCKDYAQYQTMSEANFNLVLHPEARFAAEDFHDRLKIPYIELRRLYQIDKIASQYRALAAALGVEFEDEIPRKAAEEAVEKFREIHPDAVFAVGEWMNGDPFELALALVHYGFRVSEIYGTLSGENFVYVKQLAKISPDTKVFSNLEPTMLYYDKSQSGVNMTIGKDAGYYHKECSNVLWLSLIHISEPTRHLRIS
;
A
#
# COMPACT_ATOMS: atom_id res chain seq x y z
N MET A 1 35.80 18.52 6.80
CA MET A 1 34.48 18.84 6.19
C MET A 1 33.42 18.32 7.14
N ARG A 2 32.43 19.13 7.51
CA ARG A 2 31.30 18.67 8.30
C ARG A 2 30.53 17.66 7.41
N GLN A 3 30.28 16.49 7.91
CA GLN A 3 29.43 15.55 7.20
C GLN A 3 27.99 16.06 7.31
N GLU A 4 27.29 16.19 6.17
CA GLU A 4 25.93 16.69 6.10
C GLU A 4 25.05 15.68 5.36
N ALA A 5 23.75 15.67 5.66
CA ALA A 5 22.81 14.85 4.93
C ALA A 5 22.68 15.34 3.48
N TYR A 6 22.71 14.41 2.54
CA TYR A 6 22.54 14.72 1.12
C TYR A 6 21.10 15.16 0.84
N PHE A 7 20.95 16.24 0.11
CA PHE A 7 19.68 16.70 -0.44
C PHE A 7 19.88 17.38 -1.79
N CYS A 8 18.80 17.51 -2.53
CA CYS A 8 18.67 18.43 -3.64
C CYS A 8 17.44 19.30 -3.43
N THR A 9 17.46 20.55 -3.90
CA THR A 9 16.26 21.35 -3.99
C THR A 9 15.40 20.90 -5.17
N VAL A 10 14.10 21.16 -5.12
CA VAL A 10 13.23 20.82 -6.27
C VAL A 10 13.61 21.59 -7.53
N LYS A 11 14.20 22.78 -7.41
CA LYS A 11 14.76 23.56 -8.51
C LYS A 11 15.94 22.84 -9.18
N GLU A 12 16.92 22.41 -8.39
CA GLU A 12 18.07 21.65 -8.89
C GLU A 12 17.63 20.36 -9.58
N LEU A 13 16.64 19.66 -9.00
CA LEU A 13 16.08 18.45 -9.61
C LEU A 13 15.38 18.71 -10.95
N ASP A 14 14.64 19.82 -11.09
CA ASP A 14 14.00 20.19 -12.35
C ASP A 14 15.04 20.55 -13.42
N GLU A 15 16.11 21.27 -13.04
CA GLU A 15 17.25 21.60 -13.92
C GLU A 15 17.99 20.35 -14.39
N LEU A 16 18.18 19.34 -13.55
CA LEU A 16 18.77 18.05 -13.91
C LEU A 16 17.88 17.23 -14.83
N GLY A 17 16.57 17.32 -14.64
CA GLY A 17 15.56 16.63 -15.41
C GLY A 17 15.34 15.15 -15.01
N LYS A 18 14.21 14.61 -15.44
CA LYS A 18 13.72 13.26 -15.09
C LYS A 18 14.73 12.13 -15.34
N ASN A 19 15.57 12.26 -16.35
CA ASN A 19 16.50 11.19 -16.76
C ASN A 19 17.84 11.25 -15.98
N ASN A 20 18.07 12.31 -15.22
CA ASN A 20 19.32 12.54 -14.49
C ASN A 20 19.07 12.67 -12.96
N ILE A 21 18.06 12.01 -12.45
CA ILE A 21 17.78 11.99 -10.99
C ILE A 21 19.01 11.45 -10.28
N PRO A 22 19.53 12.15 -9.25
CA PRO A 22 20.66 11.67 -8.47
C PRO A 22 20.35 10.28 -7.86
N ARG A 23 21.33 9.37 -7.98
CA ARG A 23 21.18 8.00 -7.48
C ARG A 23 20.81 7.93 -5.99
N GLN A 24 21.23 8.90 -5.22
CA GLN A 24 20.94 9.04 -3.79
C GLN A 24 19.44 9.16 -3.50
N LEU A 25 18.66 9.62 -4.47
CA LEU A 25 17.21 9.83 -4.33
C LEU A 25 16.36 8.72 -4.99
N ILE A 26 17.02 7.64 -5.45
CA ILE A 26 16.35 6.51 -6.14
C ILE A 26 16.52 5.22 -5.33
N SER A 27 15.43 4.55 -4.98
CA SER A 27 15.43 3.40 -4.07
C SER A 27 16.29 2.20 -4.51
N HIS A 28 16.30 1.90 -5.80
CA HIS A 28 16.96 0.69 -6.32
C HIS A 28 18.49 0.80 -6.43
N THR A 29 19.06 1.97 -6.13
CA THR A 29 20.51 2.19 -6.22
C THR A 29 21.24 1.97 -4.89
N HIS A 30 20.51 1.81 -3.79
CA HIS A 30 21.07 1.61 -2.47
C HIS A 30 21.08 0.14 -2.07
N LEU A 31 22.23 -0.32 -1.55
CA LEU A 31 22.41 -1.67 -0.99
C LEU A 31 22.24 -1.68 0.53
N ILE A 32 22.39 -0.53 1.17
CA ILE A 32 22.34 -0.38 2.62
C ILE A 32 21.23 0.59 3.01
N TYR A 33 20.51 0.24 4.05
CA TYR A 33 19.45 1.05 4.66
C TYR A 33 19.89 1.39 6.08
N SER A 34 20.57 2.51 6.25
CA SER A 34 21.19 2.90 7.52
C SER A 34 20.69 4.22 8.09
N SER A 35 19.74 4.89 7.42
CA SER A 35 19.19 6.12 7.97
C SER A 35 18.45 5.86 9.28
N PRO A 36 18.48 6.80 10.23
CA PRO A 36 17.84 6.61 11.53
C PRO A 36 16.34 6.31 11.44
N ALA A 37 15.60 6.97 10.56
CA ALA A 37 14.18 6.72 10.37
C ALA A 37 13.93 5.34 9.76
N THR A 38 14.72 4.91 8.78
CA THR A 38 14.62 3.56 8.19
C THR A 38 14.85 2.48 9.24
N LEU A 39 15.88 2.63 10.09
CA LEU A 39 16.14 1.67 11.15
C LEU A 39 15.03 1.65 12.22
N ALA A 40 14.39 2.78 12.48
CA ALA A 40 13.32 2.86 13.46
C ALA A 40 11.99 2.24 12.96
N PHE A 41 11.66 2.42 11.68
CA PHE A 41 10.31 2.12 11.17
C PHE A 41 10.27 1.08 10.06
N ASN A 42 11.35 0.87 9.31
CA ASN A 42 11.39 -0.07 8.19
C ASN A 42 12.24 -1.29 8.55
N SER A 43 11.67 -2.21 9.28
CA SER A 43 12.28 -3.53 9.47
C SER A 43 12.18 -4.35 8.18
N PRO A 44 13.23 -5.08 7.77
CA PRO A 44 13.15 -6.04 6.65
C PRO A 44 12.01 -7.05 6.77
N GLY A 45 11.53 -7.32 7.99
CA GLY A 45 10.36 -8.16 8.25
C GLY A 45 9.02 -7.45 8.14
N ALA A 46 8.99 -6.12 8.06
CA ALA A 46 7.74 -5.34 8.08
C ALA A 46 6.86 -5.61 6.85
N GLU A 47 7.43 -5.73 5.66
CA GLU A 47 6.69 -6.11 4.45
C GLU A 47 6.04 -7.49 4.57
N GLY A 48 6.68 -8.43 5.27
CA GLY A 48 6.12 -9.75 5.54
C GLY A 48 4.83 -9.71 6.35
N PHE A 49 4.67 -8.75 7.26
CA PHE A 49 3.41 -8.55 7.98
C PHE A 49 2.28 -8.13 7.04
N GLY A 50 2.55 -7.23 6.10
CA GLY A 50 1.58 -6.80 5.09
C GLY A 50 1.11 -7.97 4.24
N VAL A 51 2.03 -8.78 3.70
CA VAL A 51 1.73 -9.97 2.91
C VAL A 51 0.92 -11.00 3.68
N LYS A 52 1.27 -11.28 4.95
CA LYS A 52 0.54 -12.23 5.80
C LYS A 52 -0.90 -11.78 6.03
N ARG A 53 -1.12 -10.50 6.37
CA ARG A 53 -2.47 -9.96 6.53
C ARG A 53 -3.25 -9.95 5.23
N ALA A 54 -2.62 -9.55 4.14
CA ALA A 54 -3.22 -9.52 2.81
C ALA A 54 -3.65 -10.92 2.34
N GLY A 55 -2.81 -11.94 2.54
CA GLY A 55 -3.14 -13.33 2.24
C GLY A 55 -4.34 -13.85 3.03
N LEU A 56 -4.52 -13.37 4.27
CA LEU A 56 -5.68 -13.72 5.11
C LEU A 56 -6.90 -12.80 4.90
N ALA A 57 -6.88 -11.91 3.91
CA ALA A 57 -8.04 -11.08 3.58
C ALA A 57 -9.20 -11.88 2.98
N VAL A 58 -8.93 -13.04 2.38
CA VAL A 58 -9.99 -13.96 1.93
C VAL A 58 -10.70 -14.53 3.17
N PRO A 59 -12.03 -14.41 3.26
CA PRO A 59 -12.77 -14.96 4.40
C PRO A 59 -12.57 -16.47 4.56
N ASP A 60 -12.51 -16.94 5.80
CA ASP A 60 -12.29 -18.35 6.16
C ASP A 60 -10.97 -18.95 5.65
N SER A 61 -10.02 -18.13 5.19
CA SER A 61 -8.69 -18.60 4.79
C SER A 61 -7.79 -18.87 5.99
N VAL A 62 -6.84 -19.76 5.80
CA VAL A 62 -5.74 -20.01 6.74
C VAL A 62 -4.39 -19.87 6.04
N MET A 63 -3.33 -19.69 6.81
CA MET A 63 -1.98 -19.52 6.28
C MET A 63 -1.02 -20.56 6.85
N LEU A 64 -0.36 -21.29 5.96
CA LEU A 64 0.77 -22.14 6.29
C LEU A 64 2.07 -21.37 6.04
N ILE A 65 2.84 -21.13 7.08
CA ILE A 65 4.16 -20.51 6.99
C ILE A 65 5.20 -21.62 6.87
N VAL A 66 5.94 -21.61 5.77
CA VAL A 66 7.01 -22.58 5.49
C VAL A 66 8.34 -21.86 5.67
N SER A 67 9.03 -22.15 6.76
CA SER A 67 10.22 -21.37 7.12
C SER A 67 11.08 -22.04 8.19
N PRO A 68 12.37 -21.66 8.29
CA PRO A 68 13.14 -21.82 9.51
C PRO A 68 12.47 -21.10 10.69
N GLY A 69 12.71 -21.57 11.92
CA GLY A 69 12.03 -21.08 13.12
C GLY A 69 12.11 -19.55 13.36
N CYS A 70 13.18 -18.90 12.89
CA CYS A 70 13.39 -17.47 13.04
C CYS A 70 12.35 -16.61 12.27
N CYS A 71 11.89 -17.06 11.10
CA CYS A 71 10.96 -16.31 10.26
C CYS A 71 9.52 -16.31 10.79
N GLY A 72 9.19 -17.26 11.67
CA GLY A 72 7.89 -17.33 12.34
C GLY A 72 7.69 -16.33 13.48
N ARG A 73 8.79 -15.81 14.03
CA ARG A 73 8.79 -14.99 15.25
C ARG A 73 7.80 -13.83 15.24
N ASN A 74 7.77 -13.08 14.15
CA ASN A 74 6.89 -11.92 14.00
C ASN A 74 5.40 -12.29 13.87
N THR A 75 5.07 -13.55 13.56
CA THR A 75 3.68 -13.98 13.39
C THR A 75 2.98 -14.15 14.72
N SER A 76 3.72 -14.33 15.82
CA SER A 76 3.15 -14.38 17.17
C SER A 76 2.35 -13.12 17.50
N VAL A 77 2.80 -11.95 17.03
CA VAL A 77 2.10 -10.68 17.21
C VAL A 77 0.76 -10.67 16.44
N LEU A 78 0.75 -11.18 15.20
CA LEU A 78 -0.48 -11.25 14.41
C LEU A 78 -1.46 -12.28 14.99
N SER A 79 -0.99 -13.45 15.41
CA SER A 79 -1.84 -14.50 15.98
C SER A 79 -2.47 -14.12 17.33
N SER A 80 -1.89 -13.14 18.04
CA SER A 80 -2.51 -12.58 19.24
C SER A 80 -3.70 -11.64 18.95
N MET A 81 -3.83 -11.15 17.71
CA MET A 81 -4.94 -10.30 17.31
C MET A 81 -6.17 -11.15 17.00
N ARG A 82 -7.34 -10.78 17.54
CA ARG A 82 -8.61 -11.53 17.42
C ARG A 82 -8.96 -11.88 15.96
N ALA A 83 -8.68 -11.00 15.01
CA ALA A 83 -8.97 -11.22 13.59
C ALA A 83 -8.12 -12.32 12.93
N TYR A 84 -6.99 -12.68 13.52
CA TYR A 84 -6.01 -13.63 12.96
C TYR A 84 -5.75 -14.82 13.88
N GLN A 85 -6.44 -14.88 15.02
CA GLN A 85 -6.34 -15.99 15.96
C GLN A 85 -6.69 -17.30 15.26
N ASP A 86 -5.92 -18.36 15.53
CA ASP A 86 -6.11 -19.70 14.99
C ASP A 86 -6.08 -19.83 13.46
N ARG A 87 -5.51 -18.83 12.76
CA ARG A 87 -5.41 -18.81 11.30
C ARG A 87 -4.00 -19.06 10.76
N PHE A 88 -2.99 -19.20 11.64
CA PHE A 88 -1.60 -19.44 11.25
C PHE A 88 -1.15 -20.83 11.66
N TYR A 89 -0.50 -21.52 10.71
CA TYR A 89 0.13 -22.83 10.88
C TYR A 89 1.58 -22.74 10.44
N TYR A 90 2.44 -23.60 10.98
CA TYR A 90 3.86 -23.57 10.72
C TYR A 90 4.34 -24.91 10.26
N LEU A 91 5.02 -24.95 9.13
CA LEU A 91 5.88 -26.03 8.71
C LEU A 91 7.33 -25.60 8.90
N LEU A 92 7.95 -26.08 9.96
CA LEU A 92 9.34 -25.79 10.26
C LEU A 92 10.26 -26.52 9.29
N MET A 93 11.23 -25.80 8.76
CA MET A 93 12.30 -26.32 7.91
C MET A 93 13.59 -26.40 8.71
N ASP A 94 14.24 -27.55 8.65
CA ASP A 94 15.60 -27.73 9.13
C ASP A 94 16.63 -27.62 7.97
N GLU A 95 17.91 -27.66 8.30
CA GLU A 95 19.00 -27.58 7.31
C GLU A 95 18.93 -28.74 6.29
N THR A 96 18.54 -29.92 6.73
CA THR A 96 18.35 -31.08 5.85
C THR A 96 17.23 -30.87 4.86
N ASP A 97 16.13 -30.28 5.31
CA ASP A 97 15.00 -29.93 4.44
C ASP A 97 15.42 -28.94 3.34
N ILE A 98 16.25 -27.95 3.70
CA ILE A 98 16.76 -26.95 2.76
C ILE A 98 17.68 -27.61 1.72
N VAL A 99 18.67 -28.36 2.18
CA VAL A 99 19.69 -28.95 1.29
C VAL A 99 19.09 -30.01 0.37
N THR A 100 18.14 -30.81 0.85
CA THR A 100 17.55 -31.92 0.10
C THR A 100 16.24 -31.57 -0.63
N GLY A 101 15.67 -30.37 -0.40
CA GLY A 101 14.34 -30.02 -0.90
C GLY A 101 13.19 -30.85 -0.32
N ARG A 102 13.44 -31.55 0.81
CA ARG A 102 12.47 -32.48 1.42
C ARG A 102 11.19 -31.76 1.88
N HIS A 103 11.28 -30.48 2.27
CA HIS A 103 10.13 -29.65 2.65
C HIS A 103 9.08 -29.55 1.54
N LEU A 104 9.47 -29.57 0.26
CA LEU A 104 8.53 -29.53 -0.87
C LEU A 104 7.59 -30.76 -0.91
N LYS A 105 8.04 -31.91 -0.37
CA LYS A 105 7.20 -33.10 -0.20
C LYS A 105 6.36 -33.06 1.07
N LYS A 106 6.77 -32.27 2.07
CA LYS A 106 6.05 -32.09 3.33
C LYS A 106 4.88 -31.10 3.17
N ILE A 107 5.02 -30.08 2.33
CA ILE A 107 4.01 -29.02 2.16
C ILE A 107 2.62 -29.58 1.81
N PRO A 108 2.43 -30.40 0.75
CA PRO A 108 1.11 -30.94 0.42
C PRO A 108 0.48 -31.75 1.56
N LYS A 109 1.29 -32.51 2.29
CA LYS A 109 0.83 -33.30 3.45
C LYS A 109 0.41 -32.40 4.61
N ALA A 110 1.19 -31.35 4.91
CA ALA A 110 0.85 -30.38 5.96
C ALA A 110 -0.45 -29.62 5.64
N VAL A 111 -0.70 -29.29 4.38
CA VAL A 111 -1.96 -28.65 3.96
C VAL A 111 -3.14 -29.61 4.18
N ALA A 112 -3.01 -30.88 3.82
CA ALA A 112 -4.04 -31.89 4.05
C ALA A 112 -4.31 -32.07 5.57
N GLU A 113 -3.27 -32.18 6.37
CA GLU A 113 -3.34 -32.30 7.82
C GLU A 113 -4.06 -31.10 8.49
N ILE A 114 -3.79 -29.87 8.02
CA ILE A 114 -4.52 -28.67 8.45
C ILE A 114 -6.00 -28.81 8.13
N CYS A 115 -6.35 -29.21 6.92
CA CYS A 115 -7.75 -29.34 6.48
C CYS A 115 -8.50 -30.43 7.23
N GLU A 116 -7.84 -31.52 7.60
CA GLU A 116 -8.40 -32.63 8.38
C GLU A 116 -8.58 -32.25 9.87
N GLY A 117 -7.62 -31.50 10.42
CA GLY A 117 -7.63 -31.08 11.83
C GLY A 117 -8.64 -30.00 12.17
N LEU A 118 -9.12 -29.24 11.18
CA LEU A 118 -10.07 -28.15 11.40
C LEU A 118 -11.51 -28.65 11.43
N LYS A 119 -12.31 -28.14 12.38
CA LYS A 119 -13.78 -28.41 12.45
C LYS A 119 -14.52 -27.96 11.19
N LYS A 120 -14.09 -26.85 10.59
CA LYS A 120 -14.61 -26.31 9.32
C LYS A 120 -13.45 -26.25 8.35
N LYS A 121 -13.64 -26.85 7.18
CA LYS A 121 -12.65 -26.82 6.09
C LYS A 121 -12.39 -25.34 5.69
N PRO A 122 -11.13 -24.91 5.54
CA PRO A 122 -10.85 -23.53 5.15
C PRO A 122 -11.28 -23.28 3.71
N SER A 123 -11.61 -22.04 3.38
CA SER A 123 -11.95 -21.62 2.01
C SER A 123 -10.75 -21.69 1.07
N VAL A 124 -9.56 -21.42 1.62
CA VAL A 124 -8.27 -21.46 0.93
C VAL A 124 -7.14 -21.62 1.94
N VAL A 125 -6.09 -22.30 1.55
CA VAL A 125 -4.82 -22.31 2.29
C VAL A 125 -3.81 -21.42 1.55
N MET A 126 -3.35 -20.37 2.20
CA MET A 126 -2.30 -19.49 1.69
C MET A 126 -0.94 -20.01 2.18
N ILE A 127 -0.03 -20.33 1.27
CA ILE A 127 1.32 -20.79 1.63
C ILE A 127 2.26 -19.59 1.64
N CYS A 128 2.68 -19.16 2.82
CA CYS A 128 3.65 -18.08 2.98
C CYS A 128 5.06 -18.67 2.97
N ILE A 129 5.81 -18.40 1.90
CA ILE A 129 7.20 -18.78 1.78
C ILE A 129 8.14 -17.62 2.11
N THR A 130 9.32 -17.97 2.56
CA THR A 130 10.36 -17.00 2.95
C THR A 130 11.41 -16.84 1.85
N CYS A 131 12.43 -16.04 2.14
CA CYS A 131 13.57 -15.84 1.25
C CYS A 131 14.33 -17.14 0.92
N VAL A 132 14.25 -18.18 1.76
CA VAL A 132 14.92 -19.46 1.51
C VAL A 132 14.43 -20.06 0.19
N ASP A 133 13.13 -20.25 0.02
CA ASP A 133 12.55 -20.80 -1.20
C ASP A 133 12.76 -19.87 -2.41
N ALA A 134 12.77 -18.55 -2.18
CA ALA A 134 13.09 -17.59 -3.23
C ALA A 134 14.52 -17.75 -3.74
N LEU A 135 15.49 -17.97 -2.84
CA LEU A 135 16.91 -18.24 -3.18
C LEU A 135 17.10 -19.61 -3.85
N LEU A 136 16.32 -20.61 -3.44
CA LEU A 136 16.35 -21.94 -4.04
C LEU A 136 15.66 -22.00 -5.42
N GLY A 137 14.97 -20.93 -5.84
CA GLY A 137 14.23 -20.91 -7.10
C GLY A 137 13.05 -21.89 -7.14
N THR A 138 12.44 -22.14 -5.98
CA THR A 138 11.33 -23.09 -5.85
C THR A 138 10.12 -22.67 -6.70
N ASP A 139 9.60 -23.57 -7.53
CA ASP A 139 8.34 -23.41 -8.25
C ASP A 139 7.16 -23.62 -7.29
N MET A 140 6.74 -22.53 -6.64
CA MET A 140 5.66 -22.57 -5.65
C MET A 140 4.28 -22.77 -6.26
N GLU A 141 4.06 -22.36 -7.50
CA GLU A 141 2.79 -22.60 -8.20
C GLU A 141 2.55 -24.11 -8.34
N ARG A 142 3.59 -24.84 -8.77
CA ARG A 142 3.54 -26.29 -8.86
C ARG A 142 3.32 -26.97 -7.50
N VAL A 143 3.96 -26.45 -6.44
CA VAL A 143 3.78 -26.98 -5.07
C VAL A 143 2.37 -26.74 -4.57
N CYS A 144 1.82 -25.55 -4.81
CA CYS A 144 0.43 -25.20 -4.44
C CYS A 144 -0.57 -26.11 -5.18
N HIS A 145 -0.41 -26.28 -6.50
CA HIS A 145 -1.28 -27.15 -7.28
C HIS A 145 -1.29 -28.59 -6.72
N LYS A 146 -0.12 -29.12 -6.42
CA LYS A 146 -0.03 -30.44 -5.80
C LYS A 146 -0.70 -30.49 -4.42
N ALA A 147 -0.61 -29.42 -3.63
CA ALA A 147 -1.27 -29.34 -2.34
C ALA A 147 -2.80 -29.26 -2.48
N GLU A 148 -3.33 -28.61 -3.52
CA GLU A 148 -4.75 -28.61 -3.86
C GLU A 148 -5.28 -30.01 -4.12
N GLU A 149 -4.53 -30.83 -4.89
CA GLU A 149 -4.89 -32.23 -5.18
C GLU A 149 -5.00 -33.06 -3.90
N TYR A 150 -4.09 -32.82 -2.91
CA TYR A 150 -4.10 -33.55 -1.63
C TYR A 150 -5.24 -33.10 -0.70
N ALA A 151 -5.50 -31.80 -0.61
CA ALA A 151 -6.38 -31.23 0.39
C ALA A 151 -7.82 -31.02 -0.11
N GLY A 152 -8.02 -30.94 -1.44
CA GLY A 152 -9.32 -30.63 -2.06
C GLY A 152 -9.85 -29.27 -1.65
N VAL A 153 -8.96 -28.29 -1.47
CA VAL A 153 -9.26 -26.86 -1.27
C VAL A 153 -8.26 -26.04 -2.09
N PRO A 154 -8.63 -24.85 -2.54
CA PRO A 154 -7.68 -23.96 -3.22
C PRO A 154 -6.45 -23.66 -2.35
N VAL A 155 -5.27 -23.66 -2.98
CA VAL A 155 -3.99 -23.31 -2.34
C VAL A 155 -3.31 -22.24 -3.18
N ARG A 156 -2.86 -21.15 -2.55
CA ARG A 156 -2.19 -20.04 -3.26
C ARG A 156 -0.92 -19.62 -2.56
N PRO A 157 0.12 -19.23 -3.32
CA PRO A 157 1.36 -18.75 -2.73
C PRO A 157 1.25 -17.32 -2.24
N CYS A 158 1.93 -17.04 -1.13
CA CYS A 158 2.22 -15.71 -0.60
C CYS A 158 3.72 -15.55 -0.47
N TYR A 159 4.33 -14.75 -1.32
CA TYR A 159 5.77 -14.54 -1.31
C TYR A 159 6.17 -13.47 -0.29
N MET A 160 6.99 -13.86 0.68
CA MET A 160 7.54 -12.97 1.70
C MET A 160 9.07 -12.90 1.52
N TYR A 161 9.54 -12.31 0.43
CA TYR A 161 10.97 -12.13 0.19
C TYR A 161 11.31 -10.65 0.01
N ALA A 162 12.13 -10.14 0.93
CA ALA A 162 12.66 -8.77 0.83
C ALA A 162 13.97 -8.71 0.02
N LEU A 163 14.68 -9.84 -0.14
CA LEU A 163 16.07 -9.87 -0.60
C LEU A 163 16.26 -10.11 -2.11
N THR A 164 15.22 -10.50 -2.86
CA THR A 164 15.34 -10.91 -4.26
C THR A 164 14.32 -10.19 -5.15
N ARG A 165 14.47 -8.87 -5.28
CA ARG A 165 13.51 -8.05 -6.05
C ARG A 165 13.79 -7.99 -7.56
N GLU A 166 15.02 -8.27 -7.99
CA GLU A 166 15.39 -8.18 -9.40
C GLU A 166 14.53 -9.10 -10.27
N GLY A 167 13.82 -8.53 -11.24
CA GLY A 167 12.98 -9.24 -12.17
C GLY A 167 11.70 -9.87 -11.61
N ARG A 168 11.36 -9.61 -10.33
CA ARG A 168 10.14 -10.14 -9.68
C ARG A 168 9.20 -9.03 -9.27
N LYS A 169 7.89 -9.32 -9.30
CA LYS A 169 6.86 -8.41 -8.78
C LYS A 169 7.05 -8.21 -7.27
N PRO A 170 6.82 -6.99 -6.75
CA PRO A 170 6.83 -6.77 -5.31
C PRO A 170 5.87 -7.73 -4.57
N PRO A 171 6.20 -8.18 -3.35
CA PRO A 171 5.36 -9.11 -2.59
C PRO A 171 3.91 -8.69 -2.44
N MET A 172 3.66 -7.40 -2.22
CA MET A 172 2.31 -6.86 -2.08
C MET A 172 1.53 -6.82 -3.40
N VAL A 173 2.19 -6.69 -4.53
CA VAL A 173 1.57 -6.85 -5.87
C VAL A 173 1.18 -8.31 -6.09
N HIS A 174 2.10 -9.22 -5.80
CA HIS A 174 1.87 -10.65 -6.02
C HIS A 174 0.73 -11.19 -5.15
N VAL A 175 0.68 -10.85 -3.85
CA VAL A 175 -0.38 -11.34 -2.97
C VAL A 175 -1.75 -10.83 -3.38
N ARG A 176 -1.86 -9.63 -3.94
CA ARG A 176 -3.13 -9.15 -4.51
C ARG A 176 -3.58 -10.02 -5.69
N GLN A 177 -2.67 -10.37 -6.59
CA GLN A 177 -3.00 -11.30 -7.67
C GLN A 177 -3.43 -12.67 -7.11
N SER A 178 -2.66 -13.25 -6.17
CA SER A 178 -2.98 -14.55 -5.55
C SER A 178 -4.36 -14.54 -4.88
N VAL A 179 -4.67 -13.50 -4.13
CA VAL A 179 -5.96 -13.36 -3.43
C VAL A 179 -7.12 -13.28 -4.42
N TYR A 180 -7.01 -12.49 -5.48
CA TYR A 180 -8.09 -12.32 -6.44
C TYR A 180 -8.14 -13.41 -7.52
N SER A 181 -7.10 -14.21 -7.69
CA SER A 181 -7.08 -15.36 -8.61
C SER A 181 -8.10 -16.46 -8.24
N LEU A 182 -8.58 -16.45 -7.00
CA LEU A 182 -9.56 -17.40 -6.47
C LEU A 182 -11.01 -17.12 -6.94
N LEU A 183 -11.26 -15.95 -7.53
CA LEU A 183 -12.60 -15.60 -7.99
C LEU A 183 -12.96 -16.36 -9.26
N GLU A 184 -14.13 -16.98 -9.26
CA GLU A 184 -14.65 -17.71 -10.40
C GLU A 184 -15.55 -16.83 -11.28
N PRO A 185 -15.58 -17.05 -12.61
CA PRO A 185 -16.45 -16.29 -13.50
C PRO A 185 -17.93 -16.40 -13.12
N LYS A 186 -18.62 -15.27 -13.00
CA LYS A 186 -20.06 -15.17 -12.74
C LYS A 186 -20.74 -14.21 -13.72
N LYS A 187 -22.08 -14.28 -13.80
CA LYS A 187 -22.89 -13.34 -14.57
C LYS A 187 -22.76 -11.93 -13.99
N LYS A 188 -22.43 -10.96 -14.84
CA LYS A 188 -22.28 -9.56 -14.44
C LYS A 188 -23.60 -8.91 -14.06
N LYS A 189 -23.53 -7.98 -13.12
CA LYS A 189 -24.64 -7.13 -12.67
C LYS A 189 -24.26 -5.67 -12.89
N GLY A 190 -25.05 -4.93 -13.65
CA GLY A 190 -24.73 -3.56 -14.09
C GLY A 190 -24.65 -2.51 -12.96
N ASN A 191 -25.06 -2.86 -11.74
CA ASN A 191 -25.09 -1.98 -10.58
C ASN A 191 -24.18 -2.46 -9.43
N VAL A 192 -23.17 -3.27 -9.74
CA VAL A 192 -22.19 -3.81 -8.79
C VAL A 192 -20.78 -3.35 -9.17
N VAL A 193 -20.04 -2.82 -8.21
CA VAL A 193 -18.70 -2.30 -8.37
C VAL A 193 -17.77 -2.89 -7.31
N ASN A 194 -16.52 -3.16 -7.66
CA ASN A 194 -15.48 -3.49 -6.68
C ASN A 194 -14.55 -2.30 -6.46
N LEU A 195 -14.18 -2.08 -5.21
CA LEU A 195 -13.05 -1.23 -4.83
C LEU A 195 -11.84 -2.12 -4.57
N LEU A 196 -10.80 -1.98 -5.40
CA LEU A 196 -9.60 -2.80 -5.35
C LEU A 196 -8.40 -1.97 -4.86
N GLY A 197 -7.56 -2.58 -4.06
CA GLY A 197 -6.28 -1.98 -3.66
C GLY A 197 -5.97 -2.07 -2.19
N TYR A 198 -6.96 -1.90 -1.34
CA TYR A 198 -6.81 -1.97 0.11
C TYR A 198 -7.35 -3.28 0.68
N PHE A 199 -6.73 -3.73 1.78
CA PHE A 199 -7.16 -4.86 2.61
C PHE A 199 -7.81 -4.41 3.91
N SER A 200 -7.91 -3.11 4.12
CA SER A 200 -8.75 -2.48 5.13
C SER A 200 -9.90 -1.76 4.43
N PRO A 201 -11.09 -1.66 5.04
CA PRO A 201 -12.19 -0.94 4.42
C PRO A 201 -11.88 0.56 4.36
N LEU A 202 -12.45 1.24 3.38
CA LEU A 202 -12.56 2.68 3.43
C LEU A 202 -13.41 3.08 4.64
N THR A 203 -13.26 4.29 5.13
CA THR A 203 -14.11 4.78 6.22
C THR A 203 -15.55 4.93 5.75
N ASP A 204 -16.52 4.70 6.63
CA ASP A 204 -17.93 4.65 6.24
C ASP A 204 -18.47 6.01 5.74
N ASP A 205 -17.79 7.10 6.07
CA ASP A 205 -18.09 8.47 5.65
C ASP A 205 -17.31 8.90 4.37
N CYS A 206 -16.73 7.95 3.63
CA CYS A 206 -16.06 8.24 2.37
C CYS A 206 -17.07 8.66 1.30
N GLU A 207 -16.91 9.85 0.76
CA GLU A 207 -17.78 10.42 -0.26
C GLU A 207 -17.93 9.56 -1.52
N LEU A 208 -16.93 8.70 -1.79
CA LEU A 208 -16.98 7.79 -2.93
C LEU A 208 -18.17 6.83 -2.87
N TYR A 209 -18.62 6.44 -1.67
CA TYR A 209 -19.82 5.62 -1.52
C TYR A 209 -21.07 6.37 -1.96
N ASP A 210 -21.23 7.61 -1.50
CA ASP A 210 -22.40 8.44 -1.85
C ASP A 210 -22.42 8.77 -3.34
N LEU A 211 -21.28 9.11 -3.93
CA LEU A 211 -21.13 9.37 -5.37
C LEU A 211 -21.52 8.14 -6.21
N LEU A 212 -21.03 6.97 -5.84
CA LEU A 212 -21.35 5.73 -6.55
C LEU A 212 -22.83 5.33 -6.37
N HIS A 213 -23.39 5.48 -5.16
CA HIS A 213 -24.80 5.21 -4.91
C HIS A 213 -25.72 6.18 -5.66
N GLY A 214 -25.39 7.48 -5.68
CA GLY A 214 -26.06 8.49 -6.48
C GLY A 214 -26.05 8.19 -7.98
N ALA A 215 -24.98 7.58 -8.47
CA ALA A 215 -24.86 7.08 -9.84
C ALA A 215 -25.58 5.74 -10.12
N GLY A 216 -26.36 5.22 -9.17
CA GLY A 216 -27.15 4.00 -9.33
C GLY A 216 -26.43 2.70 -8.99
N VAL A 217 -25.21 2.75 -8.45
CA VAL A 217 -24.52 1.57 -7.92
C VAL A 217 -25.23 1.10 -6.66
N LYS A 218 -25.73 -0.14 -6.65
CA LYS A 218 -26.45 -0.72 -5.51
C LYS A 218 -25.55 -1.49 -4.55
N THR A 219 -24.47 -2.06 -5.08
CA THR A 219 -23.57 -2.90 -4.30
C THR A 219 -22.13 -2.50 -4.60
N ILE A 220 -21.40 -2.16 -3.54
CA ILE A 220 -19.98 -1.87 -3.58
C ILE A 220 -19.27 -2.96 -2.78
N HIS A 221 -18.37 -3.67 -3.44
CA HIS A 221 -17.58 -4.72 -2.81
C HIS A 221 -16.19 -4.23 -2.46
N GLU A 222 -15.80 -4.48 -1.22
CA GLU A 222 -14.44 -4.45 -0.73
C GLU A 222 -14.13 -5.81 -0.11
N ILE A 223 -12.96 -6.36 -0.38
CA ILE A 223 -12.58 -7.67 0.18
C ILE A 223 -12.64 -7.68 1.71
N SER A 224 -12.26 -6.57 2.34
CA SER A 224 -12.25 -6.37 3.79
C SER A 224 -13.66 -6.39 4.44
N ARG A 225 -14.71 -6.16 3.65
CA ARG A 225 -16.10 -6.17 4.09
C ARG A 225 -16.83 -7.49 3.79
N CYS A 226 -16.18 -8.42 3.09
CA CYS A 226 -16.76 -9.73 2.83
C CYS A 226 -16.80 -10.57 4.11
N LYS A 227 -18.00 -11.01 4.50
CA LYS A 227 -18.23 -11.76 5.74
C LYS A 227 -17.86 -13.24 5.63
N ASP A 228 -18.01 -13.80 4.44
CA ASP A 228 -17.74 -15.19 4.14
C ASP A 228 -17.23 -15.38 2.70
N TYR A 229 -16.80 -16.58 2.39
CA TYR A 229 -16.25 -16.91 1.07
C TYR A 229 -17.30 -16.80 -0.06
N ALA A 230 -18.58 -17.07 0.22
CA ALA A 230 -19.65 -16.94 -0.77
C ALA A 230 -19.85 -15.47 -1.16
N GLN A 231 -19.82 -14.56 -0.20
CA GLN A 231 -19.87 -13.12 -0.46
C GLN A 231 -18.60 -12.63 -1.19
N TYR A 232 -17.42 -13.12 -0.81
CA TYR A 232 -16.19 -12.81 -1.53
C TYR A 232 -16.30 -13.22 -3.02
N GLN A 233 -16.85 -14.40 -3.32
CA GLN A 233 -17.08 -14.87 -4.70
C GLN A 233 -18.03 -13.97 -5.49
N THR A 234 -18.90 -13.16 -4.85
CA THR A 234 -19.76 -12.22 -5.56
C THR A 234 -19.03 -11.01 -6.13
N MET A 235 -17.77 -10.77 -5.75
CA MET A 235 -16.94 -9.75 -6.37
C MET A 235 -16.78 -9.98 -7.89
N SER A 236 -16.85 -11.23 -8.36
CA SER A 236 -16.81 -11.54 -9.79
C SER A 236 -18.09 -11.17 -10.56
N GLU A 237 -19.16 -10.76 -9.87
CA GLU A 237 -20.41 -10.25 -10.48
C GLU A 237 -20.33 -8.76 -10.84
N ALA A 238 -19.27 -8.06 -10.44
CA ALA A 238 -19.12 -6.63 -10.66
C ALA A 238 -19.09 -6.27 -12.14
N ASN A 239 -19.65 -5.10 -12.46
CA ASN A 239 -19.66 -4.53 -13.79
C ASN A 239 -18.30 -3.88 -14.14
N PHE A 240 -17.67 -3.26 -13.15
CA PHE A 240 -16.31 -2.72 -13.28
C PHE A 240 -15.60 -2.67 -11.92
N ASN A 241 -14.28 -2.43 -11.97
CA ASN A 241 -13.44 -2.28 -10.81
C ASN A 241 -12.91 -0.84 -10.73
N LEU A 242 -12.93 -0.25 -9.53
CA LEU A 242 -12.16 0.95 -9.20
C LEU A 242 -10.88 0.53 -8.50
N VAL A 243 -9.75 0.87 -9.09
CA VAL A 243 -8.42 0.59 -8.54
C VAL A 243 -7.95 1.80 -7.75
N LEU A 244 -7.88 1.66 -6.43
CA LEU A 244 -7.56 2.74 -5.50
C LEU A 244 -6.09 2.76 -5.07
N HIS A 245 -5.33 1.73 -5.42
CA HIS A 245 -3.91 1.61 -5.09
C HIS A 245 -3.13 1.02 -6.27
N PRO A 246 -1.99 1.64 -6.68
CA PRO A 246 -1.24 1.20 -7.86
C PRO A 246 -0.80 -0.28 -7.83
N GLU A 247 -0.52 -0.83 -6.65
CA GLU A 247 -0.15 -2.25 -6.50
C GLU A 247 -1.27 -3.23 -6.89
N ALA A 248 -2.52 -2.76 -7.01
CA ALA A 248 -3.64 -3.59 -7.46
C ALA A 248 -3.83 -3.61 -8.98
N ARG A 249 -3.05 -2.83 -9.74
CA ARG A 249 -3.16 -2.75 -11.21
C ARG A 249 -3.07 -4.12 -11.86
N PHE A 250 -2.04 -4.91 -11.53
CA PHE A 250 -1.88 -6.25 -12.09
C PHE A 250 -3.03 -7.21 -11.73
N ALA A 251 -3.62 -7.06 -10.54
CA ALA A 251 -4.81 -7.81 -10.18
C ALA A 251 -6.02 -7.35 -11.00
N ALA A 252 -6.17 -6.05 -11.26
CA ALA A 252 -7.24 -5.52 -12.09
C ALA A 252 -7.10 -5.92 -13.57
N GLU A 253 -5.88 -5.97 -14.10
CA GLU A 253 -5.58 -6.53 -15.42
C GLU A 253 -6.02 -8.00 -15.49
N ASP A 254 -5.69 -8.82 -14.48
CA ASP A 254 -6.12 -10.22 -14.39
C ASP A 254 -7.67 -10.34 -14.33
N PHE A 255 -8.36 -9.45 -13.58
CA PHE A 255 -9.82 -9.36 -13.62
C PHE A 255 -10.34 -9.06 -15.02
N HIS A 256 -9.70 -8.13 -15.72
CA HIS A 256 -10.09 -7.78 -17.09
C HIS A 256 -9.93 -8.98 -18.04
N ASP A 257 -8.78 -9.63 -18.00
CA ASP A 257 -8.44 -10.71 -18.92
C ASP A 257 -9.24 -11.98 -18.65
N ARG A 258 -9.35 -12.38 -17.39
CA ARG A 258 -9.97 -13.65 -16.99
C ARG A 258 -11.47 -13.54 -16.73
N LEU A 259 -11.91 -12.49 -16.05
CA LEU A 259 -13.28 -12.29 -15.65
C LEU A 259 -14.05 -11.30 -16.55
N LYS A 260 -13.39 -10.65 -17.50
CA LYS A 260 -13.98 -9.64 -18.39
C LYS A 260 -14.62 -8.47 -17.60
N ILE A 261 -13.97 -8.04 -16.49
CA ILE A 261 -14.38 -6.88 -15.72
C ILE A 261 -13.40 -5.74 -16.04
N PRO A 262 -13.84 -4.66 -16.71
CA PRO A 262 -12.98 -3.50 -16.96
C PRO A 262 -12.63 -2.79 -15.65
N TYR A 263 -11.60 -1.97 -15.68
CA TYR A 263 -11.19 -1.20 -14.51
C TYR A 263 -10.83 0.24 -14.84
N ILE A 264 -10.97 1.11 -13.84
CA ILE A 264 -10.57 2.51 -13.87
C ILE A 264 -9.68 2.75 -12.65
N GLU A 265 -8.55 3.41 -12.82
CA GLU A 265 -7.66 3.79 -11.71
C GLU A 265 -8.06 5.16 -11.17
N LEU A 266 -8.26 5.24 -9.87
CA LEU A 266 -8.36 6.48 -9.12
C LEU A 266 -7.08 6.67 -8.33
N ARG A 267 -6.33 7.72 -8.65
CA ARG A 267 -5.12 8.07 -7.92
C ARG A 267 -5.47 8.77 -6.63
N ARG A 268 -4.75 8.47 -5.56
CA ARG A 268 -4.82 9.28 -4.35
C ARG A 268 -4.18 10.62 -4.63
N LEU A 269 -4.96 11.68 -4.45
CA LEU A 269 -4.57 13.06 -4.67
C LEU A 269 -5.00 13.89 -3.45
N TYR A 270 -4.29 14.99 -3.21
CA TYR A 270 -4.58 15.92 -2.13
C TYR A 270 -4.96 17.31 -2.66
N GLN A 271 -4.77 17.58 -3.95
CA GLN A 271 -5.24 18.78 -4.62
C GLN A 271 -6.73 18.65 -4.93
N ILE A 272 -7.60 19.43 -4.26
CA ILE A 272 -9.06 19.37 -4.38
C ILE A 272 -9.52 19.48 -5.84
N ASP A 273 -8.96 20.40 -6.62
CA ASP A 273 -9.31 20.56 -8.04
C ASP A 273 -8.92 19.34 -8.89
N LYS A 274 -7.83 18.64 -8.55
CA LYS A 274 -7.41 17.42 -9.24
C LYS A 274 -8.33 16.24 -8.89
N ILE A 275 -8.76 16.15 -7.64
CA ILE A 275 -9.75 15.16 -7.20
C ILE A 275 -11.07 15.37 -7.94
N ALA A 276 -11.59 16.62 -7.96
CA ALA A 276 -12.81 16.96 -8.69
C ALA A 276 -12.70 16.67 -10.19
N SER A 277 -11.51 16.92 -10.79
CA SER A 277 -11.25 16.57 -12.20
C SER A 277 -11.25 15.07 -12.43
N GLN A 278 -10.71 14.28 -11.49
CA GLN A 278 -10.71 12.82 -11.54
C GLN A 278 -12.13 12.26 -11.40
N TYR A 279 -12.97 12.83 -10.53
CA TYR A 279 -14.38 12.43 -10.39
C TYR A 279 -15.19 12.78 -11.64
N ARG A 280 -14.96 13.94 -12.26
CA ARG A 280 -15.60 14.27 -13.55
C ARG A 280 -15.20 13.29 -14.66
N ALA A 281 -13.92 12.89 -14.72
CA ALA A 281 -13.47 11.90 -15.68
C ALA A 281 -14.10 10.52 -15.43
N LEU A 282 -14.22 10.10 -14.17
CA LEU A 282 -14.91 8.88 -13.78
C LEU A 282 -16.40 8.93 -14.15
N ALA A 283 -17.10 10.02 -13.83
CA ALA A 283 -18.50 10.23 -14.14
C ALA A 283 -18.75 10.15 -15.65
N ALA A 284 -17.91 10.80 -16.46
CA ALA A 284 -17.96 10.74 -17.92
C ALA A 284 -17.74 9.30 -18.44
N ALA A 285 -16.80 8.55 -17.88
CA ALA A 285 -16.54 7.15 -18.25
C ALA A 285 -17.73 6.22 -17.92
N LEU A 286 -18.47 6.53 -16.86
CA LEU A 286 -19.64 5.78 -16.43
C LEU A 286 -20.94 6.27 -17.10
N GLY A 287 -20.93 7.40 -17.79
CA GLY A 287 -22.12 8.02 -18.39
C GLY A 287 -23.09 8.57 -17.34
N VAL A 288 -22.58 9.06 -16.20
CA VAL A 288 -23.35 9.60 -15.07
C VAL A 288 -22.83 10.98 -14.69
N GLU A 289 -23.54 11.65 -13.77
CA GLU A 289 -23.07 12.87 -13.10
C GLU A 289 -22.79 12.56 -11.62
N PHE A 290 -21.74 13.17 -11.07
CA PHE A 290 -21.41 13.10 -9.65
C PHE A 290 -21.68 14.44 -9.00
N GLU A 291 -22.37 14.44 -7.87
CA GLU A 291 -22.63 15.63 -7.05
C GLU A 291 -21.52 15.77 -5.99
N ASP A 292 -20.33 16.25 -6.41
CA ASP A 292 -19.15 16.39 -5.54
C ASP A 292 -19.03 17.79 -4.89
N GLU A 293 -20.02 18.66 -5.04
CA GLU A 293 -19.96 20.05 -4.54
C GLU A 293 -19.89 20.13 -3.01
N ILE A 294 -20.67 19.30 -2.30
CA ILE A 294 -20.71 19.31 -0.83
C ILE A 294 -19.35 18.88 -0.24
N PRO A 295 -18.80 17.71 -0.58
CA PRO A 295 -17.48 17.30 -0.06
C PRO A 295 -16.36 18.25 -0.50
N ARG A 296 -16.44 18.81 -1.69
CA ARG A 296 -15.48 19.80 -2.18
C ARG A 296 -15.48 21.06 -1.32
N LYS A 297 -16.64 21.68 -1.08
CA LYS A 297 -16.75 22.86 -0.21
C LYS A 297 -16.27 22.57 1.21
N ALA A 298 -16.64 21.42 1.77
CA ALA A 298 -16.18 21.03 3.10
C ALA A 298 -14.65 20.92 3.18
N ALA A 299 -14.00 20.42 2.12
CA ALA A 299 -12.55 20.35 2.05
C ALA A 299 -11.90 21.74 1.93
N GLU A 300 -12.46 22.62 1.07
CA GLU A 300 -12.00 24.00 0.90
C GLU A 300 -12.12 24.79 2.21
N GLU A 301 -13.27 24.73 2.89
CA GLU A 301 -13.50 25.39 4.18
C GLU A 301 -12.54 24.90 5.27
N ALA A 302 -12.24 23.62 5.25
CA ALA A 302 -11.36 23.04 6.24
C ALA A 302 -9.88 23.44 6.01
N VAL A 303 -9.44 23.61 4.76
CA VAL A 303 -8.12 24.17 4.42
C VAL A 303 -8.03 25.62 4.90
N GLU A 304 -9.04 26.45 4.60
CA GLU A 304 -9.10 27.84 5.05
C GLU A 304 -9.03 27.94 6.57
N LYS A 305 -9.86 27.20 7.28
CA LYS A 305 -9.86 27.17 8.75
C LYS A 305 -8.51 26.76 9.32
N PHE A 306 -7.84 25.76 8.73
CA PHE A 306 -6.52 25.35 9.18
C PHE A 306 -5.48 26.48 8.96
N ARG A 307 -5.55 27.16 7.81
CA ARG A 307 -4.67 28.29 7.50
C ARG A 307 -4.86 29.47 8.47
N GLU A 308 -6.11 29.75 8.86
CA GLU A 308 -6.40 30.79 9.87
C GLU A 308 -5.81 30.45 11.25
N ILE A 309 -5.87 29.15 11.65
CA ILE A 309 -5.36 28.70 12.95
C ILE A 309 -3.83 28.64 12.97
N HIS A 310 -3.22 28.27 11.83
CA HIS A 310 -1.79 28.03 11.68
C HIS A 310 -1.16 28.84 10.54
N PRO A 311 -1.19 30.19 10.60
CA PRO A 311 -0.70 31.04 9.49
C PRO A 311 0.79 30.89 9.23
N ASP A 312 1.57 30.51 10.24
CA ASP A 312 3.03 30.31 10.17
C ASP A 312 3.44 28.85 9.99
N ALA A 313 2.53 27.98 9.52
CA ALA A 313 2.83 26.58 9.32
C ALA A 313 3.92 26.36 8.27
N VAL A 314 4.96 25.64 8.66
CA VAL A 314 6.06 25.19 7.80
C VAL A 314 6.16 23.68 7.90
N PHE A 315 5.90 23.00 6.79
CA PHE A 315 5.80 21.55 6.77
C PHE A 315 7.09 20.85 6.37
N ALA A 316 7.32 19.69 7.00
CA ALA A 316 8.09 18.60 6.45
C ALA A 316 7.15 17.43 6.12
N VAL A 317 7.27 16.89 4.91
CA VAL A 317 6.42 15.83 4.40
C VAL A 317 7.24 14.57 4.19
N GLY A 318 6.86 13.48 4.86
CA GLY A 318 7.50 12.17 4.76
C GLY A 318 6.80 11.22 3.81
N GLU A 319 7.51 10.19 3.37
CA GLU A 319 6.93 9.15 2.50
C GLU A 319 6.14 8.08 3.26
N TRP A 320 6.36 7.95 4.58
CA TRP A 320 5.64 6.94 5.40
C TRP A 320 4.35 7.49 5.99
N MET A 321 3.48 7.97 5.12
CA MET A 321 2.20 8.60 5.45
C MET A 321 1.00 8.02 4.70
N ASN A 322 1.18 6.95 3.91
CA ASN A 322 0.14 6.34 3.10
C ASN A 322 -0.28 7.17 1.86
N GLY A 323 0.63 7.90 1.25
CA GLY A 323 0.40 8.69 0.02
C GLY A 323 1.71 9.06 -0.68
N ASP A 324 1.63 9.82 -1.77
CA ASP A 324 2.80 10.38 -2.46
C ASP A 324 3.22 11.70 -1.78
N PRO A 325 4.45 11.79 -1.21
CA PRO A 325 4.89 12.98 -0.48
C PRO A 325 5.05 14.21 -1.39
N PHE A 326 5.36 14.03 -2.66
CA PHE A 326 5.54 15.13 -3.61
C PHE A 326 4.20 15.73 -4.03
N GLU A 327 3.18 14.88 -4.23
CA GLU A 327 1.83 15.33 -4.52
C GLU A 327 1.23 16.08 -3.33
N LEU A 328 1.40 15.55 -2.11
CA LEU A 328 0.93 16.25 -0.90
C LEU A 328 1.67 17.56 -0.69
N ALA A 329 2.99 17.60 -0.86
CA ALA A 329 3.76 18.83 -0.77
C ALA A 329 3.27 19.89 -1.78
N LEU A 330 3.00 19.46 -3.01
CA LEU A 330 2.43 20.34 -4.04
C LEU A 330 1.05 20.88 -3.63
N ALA A 331 0.17 20.02 -3.08
CA ALA A 331 -1.14 20.44 -2.59
C ALA A 331 -1.01 21.49 -1.45
N LEU A 332 -0.14 21.22 -0.47
CA LEU A 332 0.09 22.16 0.63
C LEU A 332 0.58 23.52 0.14
N VAL A 333 1.50 23.56 -0.83
CA VAL A 333 1.98 24.83 -1.41
C VAL A 333 0.87 25.54 -2.18
N HIS A 334 0.02 24.83 -2.91
CA HIS A 334 -1.15 25.41 -3.58
C HIS A 334 -2.17 25.99 -2.58
N TYR A 335 -2.27 25.42 -1.39
CA TYR A 335 -3.11 25.94 -0.31
C TYR A 335 -2.48 27.12 0.46
N GLY A 336 -1.30 27.59 0.04
CA GLY A 336 -0.62 28.73 0.63
C GLY A 336 0.27 28.39 1.82
N PHE A 337 0.52 27.11 2.12
CA PHE A 337 1.46 26.70 3.16
C PHE A 337 2.90 26.62 2.63
N ARG A 338 3.85 26.75 3.54
CA ARG A 338 5.26 26.54 3.25
C ARG A 338 5.64 25.08 3.46
N VAL A 339 6.30 24.49 2.47
CA VAL A 339 6.93 23.17 2.60
C VAL A 339 8.44 23.34 2.48
N SER A 340 9.14 23.11 3.58
CA SER A 340 10.60 23.24 3.65
C SER A 340 11.29 21.96 3.18
N GLU A 341 10.73 20.81 3.53
CA GLU A 341 11.39 19.52 3.34
C GLU A 341 10.42 18.43 2.90
N ILE A 342 10.90 17.59 2.00
CA ILE A 342 10.25 16.36 1.59
C ILE A 342 11.22 15.20 1.82
N TYR A 343 10.79 14.18 2.57
CA TYR A 343 11.50 12.92 2.69
C TYR A 343 10.83 11.93 1.75
N GLY A 344 11.45 11.63 0.62
CA GLY A 344 10.79 10.81 -0.37
C GLY A 344 11.74 10.22 -1.40
N THR A 345 11.30 9.11 -1.98
CA THR A 345 12.00 8.42 -3.05
C THR A 345 11.48 8.88 -4.40
N LEU A 346 12.39 9.33 -5.26
CA LEU A 346 12.05 9.77 -6.61
C LEU A 346 11.89 8.62 -7.58
N SER A 347 10.94 8.79 -8.48
CA SER A 347 10.66 7.91 -9.59
C SER A 347 10.29 8.72 -10.84
N GLY A 348 10.23 8.04 -11.99
CA GLY A 348 9.73 8.70 -13.19
C GLY A 348 8.26 9.12 -13.13
N GLU A 349 7.46 8.52 -12.24
CA GLU A 349 6.03 8.81 -12.10
C GLU A 349 5.78 10.07 -11.27
N ASN A 350 6.46 10.22 -10.12
CA ASN A 350 6.26 11.36 -9.23
C ASN A 350 7.09 12.61 -9.61
N PHE A 351 8.01 12.50 -10.56
CA PHE A 351 8.80 13.64 -11.03
C PHE A 351 7.97 14.79 -11.62
N VAL A 352 6.75 14.51 -12.06
CA VAL A 352 5.81 15.54 -12.52
C VAL A 352 5.47 16.55 -11.42
N TYR A 353 5.41 16.11 -10.17
CA TYR A 353 5.17 16.98 -9.02
C TYR A 353 6.40 17.84 -8.69
N VAL A 354 7.61 17.28 -8.82
CA VAL A 354 8.86 18.03 -8.67
C VAL A 354 8.91 19.21 -9.64
N LYS A 355 8.57 18.99 -10.92
CA LYS A 355 8.51 20.06 -11.92
C LYS A 355 7.52 21.17 -11.59
N GLN A 356 6.41 20.83 -10.96
CA GLN A 356 5.40 21.81 -10.55
C GLN A 356 5.86 22.56 -9.29
N LEU A 357 6.41 21.86 -8.31
CA LEU A 357 6.98 22.45 -7.10
C LEU A 357 8.13 23.39 -7.40
N ALA A 358 9.01 23.07 -8.35
CA ALA A 358 10.13 23.92 -8.73
C ALA A 358 9.71 25.33 -9.20
N LYS A 359 8.48 25.46 -9.72
CA LYS A 359 7.94 26.76 -10.17
C LYS A 359 7.39 27.63 -9.03
N ILE A 360 6.91 27.01 -7.96
CA ILE A 360 6.17 27.70 -6.90
C ILE A 360 6.83 27.65 -5.53
N SER A 361 7.73 26.66 -5.30
CA SER A 361 8.50 26.49 -4.06
C SER A 361 9.90 25.95 -4.37
N PRO A 362 10.74 26.68 -5.14
CA PRO A 362 12.00 26.19 -5.71
C PRO A 362 13.02 25.73 -4.66
N ASP A 363 12.98 26.28 -3.47
CA ASP A 363 13.94 26.02 -2.38
C ASP A 363 13.56 24.83 -1.48
N THR A 364 12.43 24.17 -1.75
CA THR A 364 12.02 22.95 -1.01
C THR A 364 13.09 21.88 -1.18
N LYS A 365 13.62 21.39 -0.08
CA LYS A 365 14.66 20.35 -0.03
C LYS A 365 14.04 18.96 -0.12
N VAL A 366 14.67 18.11 -0.91
CA VAL A 366 14.30 16.70 -1.05
C VAL A 366 15.40 15.83 -0.47
N PHE A 367 15.05 15.03 0.52
CA PHE A 367 15.88 14.03 1.16
C PHE A 367 15.37 12.62 0.84
N SER A 368 16.21 11.61 0.93
CA SER A 368 15.79 10.21 0.85
C SER A 368 16.09 9.48 2.16
N ASN A 369 15.08 8.80 2.70
CA ASN A 369 15.27 7.92 3.85
C ASN A 369 16.21 6.72 3.56
N LEU A 370 16.51 6.47 2.30
CA LEU A 370 17.42 5.40 1.89
C LEU A 370 18.88 5.84 1.84
N GLU A 371 19.13 7.15 1.84
CA GLU A 371 20.47 7.71 1.74
C GLU A 371 21.19 7.61 3.10
N PRO A 372 22.35 6.94 3.19
CA PRO A 372 23.08 6.76 4.46
C PRO A 372 23.49 8.06 5.15
N THR A 373 23.70 9.13 4.40
CA THR A 373 24.09 10.43 4.95
C THR A 373 23.01 11.08 5.81
N MET A 374 21.77 10.57 5.78
CA MET A 374 20.70 10.99 6.69
C MET A 374 21.06 10.80 8.18
N LEU A 375 22.10 10.03 8.49
CA LEU A 375 22.70 9.95 9.82
C LEU A 375 23.20 11.33 10.31
N TYR A 376 23.56 12.22 9.38
CA TYR A 376 24.09 13.56 9.65
C TYR A 376 23.06 14.66 9.45
N TYR A 377 21.77 14.29 9.38
CA TYR A 377 20.70 15.27 9.25
C TYR A 377 20.65 16.23 10.44
N ASP A 378 20.65 17.54 10.15
CA ASP A 378 20.58 18.61 11.14
C ASP A 378 19.32 19.46 10.92
N LYS A 379 18.38 19.38 11.86
CA LYS A 379 17.12 20.13 11.83
C LYS A 379 17.26 21.63 12.18
N SER A 380 18.40 22.06 12.67
CA SER A 380 18.58 23.41 13.25
C SER A 380 18.27 24.57 12.28
N GLN A 381 18.30 24.31 10.96
CA GLN A 381 18.07 25.29 9.91
C GLN A 381 16.78 25.04 9.11
N SER A 382 15.96 24.08 9.50
CA SER A 382 14.79 23.68 8.70
C SER A 382 13.61 24.65 8.81
N GLY A 383 13.44 25.32 9.97
CA GLY A 383 12.28 26.15 10.27
C GLY A 383 10.96 25.38 10.33
N VAL A 384 10.97 24.07 10.26
CA VAL A 384 9.80 23.18 10.29
C VAL A 384 9.15 23.22 11.66
N ASN A 385 7.85 23.37 11.70
CA ASN A 385 7.03 23.32 12.92
C ASN A 385 5.87 22.33 12.83
N MET A 386 5.61 21.76 11.64
CA MET A 386 4.61 20.70 11.42
C MET A 386 5.16 19.59 10.55
N THR A 387 4.76 18.36 10.84
CA THR A 387 5.24 17.19 10.09
C THR A 387 4.07 16.28 9.70
N ILE A 388 4.18 15.69 8.52
CA ILE A 388 3.26 14.65 8.03
C ILE A 388 4.11 13.43 7.65
N GLY A 389 3.80 12.28 8.23
CA GLY A 389 4.53 11.04 8.05
C GLY A 389 5.38 10.65 9.26
N LYS A 390 5.56 9.34 9.46
CA LYS A 390 6.33 8.80 10.59
C LYS A 390 7.81 9.19 10.53
N ASP A 391 8.37 9.21 9.34
CA ASP A 391 9.75 9.57 9.05
C ASP A 391 10.01 11.06 9.27
N ALA A 392 9.16 11.94 8.77
CA ALA A 392 9.25 13.38 9.04
C ALA A 392 9.16 13.65 10.55
N GLY A 393 8.21 13.04 11.25
CA GLY A 393 8.07 13.15 12.71
C GLY A 393 9.26 12.56 13.47
N TYR A 394 9.99 11.60 12.91
CA TYR A 394 11.20 11.07 13.51
C TYR A 394 12.33 12.11 13.57
N TYR A 395 12.50 12.87 12.48
CA TYR A 395 13.53 13.92 12.39
C TYR A 395 13.15 15.19 13.16
N HIS A 396 11.86 15.45 13.33
CA HIS A 396 11.30 16.65 13.96
C HIS A 396 10.42 16.32 15.17
N LYS A 397 10.99 15.67 16.17
CA LYS A 397 10.24 15.13 17.35
C LYS A 397 9.49 16.17 18.17
N GLU A 398 9.89 17.43 18.11
CA GLU A 398 9.26 18.53 18.86
C GLU A 398 8.10 19.18 18.09
N CYS A 399 7.93 18.84 16.83
CA CYS A 399 6.87 19.39 15.99
C CYS A 399 5.56 18.62 16.17
N SER A 400 4.46 19.31 15.94
CA SER A 400 3.17 18.67 15.78
C SER A 400 3.22 17.70 14.60
N ASN A 401 2.81 16.46 14.80
CA ASN A 401 2.97 15.40 13.82
C ASN A 401 1.68 14.66 13.49
N VAL A 402 1.38 14.53 12.20
CA VAL A 402 0.38 13.60 11.67
C VAL A 402 1.10 12.35 11.17
N LEU A 403 0.99 11.26 11.90
CA LEU A 403 1.73 10.02 11.62
C LEU A 403 1.28 9.30 10.35
N TRP A 404 -0.01 9.39 10.02
CA TRP A 404 -0.62 8.61 8.97
C TRP A 404 -1.86 9.30 8.43
N LEU A 405 -1.93 9.47 7.12
CA LEU A 405 -3.13 9.99 6.46
C LEU A 405 -4.11 8.85 6.25
N SER A 406 -5.38 9.10 6.54
CA SER A 406 -6.41 8.10 6.35
C SER A 406 -6.68 7.78 4.88
N LEU A 407 -7.42 6.71 4.65
CA LEU A 407 -7.68 6.19 3.32
C LEU A 407 -8.79 7.01 2.64
N ILE A 408 -8.39 7.79 1.64
CA ILE A 408 -9.23 8.47 0.64
C ILE A 408 -10.45 9.25 1.18
N HIS A 409 -10.30 10.54 1.29
CA HIS A 409 -11.39 11.52 1.37
C HIS A 409 -10.95 12.82 0.74
N ILE A 410 -11.81 13.48 -0.03
CA ILE A 410 -11.66 14.90 -0.38
C ILE A 410 -11.65 15.74 0.90
N SER A 411 -12.45 15.36 1.90
CA SER A 411 -12.60 16.10 3.16
C SER A 411 -11.55 15.83 4.23
N GLU A 412 -10.65 14.86 4.06
CA GLU A 412 -9.74 14.42 5.12
C GLU A 412 -8.33 15.02 5.19
N PRO A 413 -7.79 15.77 4.24
CA PRO A 413 -6.59 16.56 4.52
C PRO A 413 -6.70 17.37 5.81
N THR A 414 -7.91 17.61 6.27
CA THR A 414 -8.25 18.53 7.36
C THR A 414 -8.70 17.87 8.65
N ARG A 415 -9.24 16.63 8.63
CA ARG A 415 -9.61 15.92 9.87
C ARG A 415 -8.39 15.46 10.66
N HIS A 416 -7.31 15.09 9.99
CA HIS A 416 -6.05 14.69 10.63
C HIS A 416 -5.13 15.87 10.94
N LEU A 417 -5.38 17.04 10.38
CA LEU A 417 -4.76 18.29 10.82
C LEU A 417 -5.44 18.84 12.10
N ARG A 418 -6.44 18.16 12.66
CA ARG A 418 -6.88 18.41 14.04
C ARG A 418 -5.80 17.90 14.98
N ILE A 419 -4.84 18.76 15.21
CA ILE A 419 -3.88 18.65 16.29
C ILE A 419 -4.67 18.89 17.58
N SER A 420 -4.87 17.83 18.35
CA SER A 420 -5.43 17.91 19.71
C SER A 420 -4.38 18.49 20.66
#